data_4b975daabe8dc1961d4bc5f6e7ff6126
#
_entry.id   4b975daabe8dc1961d4bc5f6e7ff6126
#
_cell.length_a   1.000
_cell.length_b   1.000
_cell.length_c   1.000
_cell.angle_alpha   90.00
_cell.angle_beta   90.00
_cell.angle_gamma   90.00
#
_symmetry.space_group_name_H-M   'P 1'
#
loop_
_entity.id
_entity.type
_entity.pdbx_description
1 polymer ?
#
loop_
_entity_poly.entity_id
_entity_poly.type
_entity_poly.pdbx_seq_one_letter_code
_entity_poly.pdbx_strand_id
1 'polypeptide(L)'
;MDLECYDGKCVRITTVWGEIFEGVVSYDDKEYAFHEYGREEEALHLVPILFFENDISNIVSLEDVNGPYGHFSEKYGLLEMKCLLWGTDFIEEVFDSEDDEQILRMLDCMKDNFQSLMDRAVSGMAPWRSGISMSESDDDESEQGPVYLGELDKMLNTLVKYSGNDKVVKEATDLLARISAGA
;
A
#
# COMPACT_ATOMS: atom_id res chain seq x y z
N MET A 1 -8.51 17.14 18.30
CA MET A 1 -7.27 16.38 18.02
C MET A 1 -6.86 16.79 16.61
N ASP A 2 -5.58 16.86 16.26
CA ASP A 2 -5.16 17.16 14.88
C ASP A 2 -5.10 15.83 14.11
N LEU A 3 -6.20 15.48 13.44
CA LEU A 3 -6.32 14.20 12.73
C LEU A 3 -5.64 14.24 11.35
N GLU A 4 -5.54 15.41 10.72
CA GLU A 4 -4.88 15.58 9.42
C GLU A 4 -3.42 15.09 9.44
N CYS A 5 -2.73 15.25 10.59
CA CYS A 5 -1.34 14.80 10.73
C CYS A 5 -1.16 13.27 10.60
N TYR A 6 -2.23 12.50 10.63
CA TYR A 6 -2.21 11.04 10.48
C TYR A 6 -2.59 10.55 9.08
N ASP A 7 -2.93 11.46 8.17
CA ASP A 7 -3.27 11.06 6.79
C ASP A 7 -2.18 10.23 6.13
N GLY A 8 -2.57 9.12 5.53
CA GLY A 8 -1.67 8.16 4.90
C GLY A 8 -0.75 7.40 5.85
N LYS A 9 -0.88 7.60 7.18
CA LYS A 9 -0.03 6.96 8.16
C LYS A 9 -0.65 5.68 8.70
N CYS A 10 0.22 4.85 9.16
CA CYS A 10 -0.14 3.71 9.93
C CYS A 10 -0.27 4.04 11.41
N VAL A 11 -1.42 3.74 11.97
CA VAL A 11 -1.77 4.13 13.33
C VAL A 11 -2.42 2.99 14.11
N ARG A 12 -2.31 3.10 15.43
CA ARG A 12 -3.16 2.39 16.39
C ARG A 12 -4.17 3.39 16.94
N ILE A 13 -5.45 3.15 16.68
CA ILE A 13 -6.57 3.92 17.22
C ILE A 13 -7.14 3.14 18.40
N THR A 14 -7.30 3.84 19.54
CA THR A 14 -8.09 3.33 20.66
C THR A 14 -9.37 4.16 20.74
N THR A 15 -10.51 3.52 20.68
CA THR A 15 -11.80 4.19 20.77
C THR A 15 -12.15 4.58 22.20
N VAL A 16 -13.14 5.46 22.37
CA VAL A 16 -13.69 5.82 23.70
C VAL A 16 -14.31 4.63 24.42
N TRP A 17 -14.64 3.56 23.70
CA TRP A 17 -15.14 2.29 24.26
C TRP A 17 -14.05 1.29 24.61
N GLY A 18 -12.77 1.65 24.35
CA GLY A 18 -11.61 0.80 24.67
C GLY A 18 -11.28 -0.23 23.60
N GLU A 19 -11.92 -0.19 22.43
CA GLU A 19 -11.58 -1.03 21.30
C GLU A 19 -10.29 -0.51 20.63
N ILE A 20 -9.49 -1.41 20.08
CA ILE A 20 -8.21 -1.11 19.44
C ILE A 20 -8.24 -1.55 17.99
N PHE A 21 -7.87 -0.64 17.09
CA PHE A 21 -7.75 -0.87 15.66
C PHE A 21 -6.39 -0.41 15.18
N GLU A 22 -5.84 -1.12 14.20
CA GLU A 22 -4.53 -0.81 13.62
C GLU A 22 -4.62 -0.86 12.09
N GLY A 23 -4.05 0.14 11.43
CA GLY A 23 -4.01 0.18 9.97
C GLY A 23 -3.59 1.54 9.42
N VAL A 24 -3.52 1.61 8.08
CA VAL A 24 -3.33 2.89 7.40
C VAL A 24 -4.66 3.61 7.36
N VAL A 25 -4.63 4.90 7.68
CA VAL A 25 -5.81 5.74 7.67
C VAL A 25 -5.72 6.79 6.57
N SER A 26 -6.87 7.17 6.02
CA SER A 26 -7.05 8.42 5.27
C SER A 26 -7.81 9.41 6.11
N TYR A 27 -7.52 10.69 5.89
CA TYR A 27 -8.16 11.79 6.60
C TYR A 27 -9.33 12.37 5.80
N ASP A 28 -10.44 12.56 6.48
CA ASP A 28 -11.62 13.24 5.97
C ASP A 28 -11.85 14.52 6.77
N ASP A 29 -11.83 15.67 6.09
CA ASP A 29 -12.10 16.95 6.72
C ASP A 29 -13.59 17.11 7.10
N LYS A 30 -13.91 18.16 7.86
CA LYS A 30 -15.27 18.40 8.36
C LYS A 30 -16.28 18.62 7.23
N GLU A 31 -15.85 19.24 6.13
CA GLU A 31 -16.73 19.52 5.00
C GLU A 31 -17.08 18.23 4.27
N TYR A 32 -16.09 17.41 4.00
CA TYR A 32 -16.28 16.08 3.39
C TYR A 32 -17.10 15.18 4.29
N ALA A 33 -16.75 15.09 5.58
CA ALA A 33 -17.48 14.27 6.55
C ALA A 33 -18.93 14.70 6.73
N PHE A 34 -19.22 16.01 6.63
CA PHE A 34 -20.59 16.49 6.66
C PHE A 34 -21.38 16.08 5.41
N HIS A 35 -20.77 16.19 4.22
CA HIS A 35 -21.42 15.83 2.96
C HIS A 35 -21.69 14.34 2.84
N GLU A 36 -20.71 13.51 3.22
CA GLU A 36 -20.81 12.06 3.04
C GLU A 36 -21.51 11.35 4.19
N TYR A 37 -21.28 11.80 5.43
CA TYR A 37 -21.74 11.09 6.62
C TYR A 37 -22.73 11.88 7.49
N GLY A 38 -22.97 13.17 7.17
CA GLY A 38 -23.87 14.04 7.91
C GLY A 38 -23.34 14.48 9.28
N ARG A 39 -22.03 14.42 9.51
CA ARG A 39 -21.39 14.83 10.78
C ARG A 39 -20.36 15.94 10.55
N GLU A 40 -20.48 17.04 11.32
CA GLU A 40 -19.55 18.18 11.27
C GLU A 40 -18.30 17.93 12.13
N GLU A 41 -17.66 16.79 11.94
CA GLU A 41 -16.46 16.34 12.69
C GLU A 41 -15.41 15.84 11.72
N GLU A 42 -14.14 16.01 12.04
CA GLU A 42 -13.05 15.35 11.30
C GLU A 42 -13.12 13.84 11.51
N ALA A 43 -12.67 13.09 10.52
CA ALA A 43 -12.67 11.65 10.62
C ALA A 43 -11.37 11.03 10.09
N LEU A 44 -11.09 9.81 10.55
CA LEU A 44 -10.10 8.93 9.98
C LEU A 44 -10.80 7.68 9.45
N HIS A 45 -10.56 7.38 8.20
CA HIS A 45 -11.07 6.20 7.55
C HIS A 45 -10.01 5.11 7.54
N LEU A 46 -10.23 4.05 8.29
CA LEU A 46 -9.46 2.81 8.27
C LEU A 46 -10.37 1.72 7.72
N VAL A 47 -10.30 1.51 6.42
CA VAL A 47 -11.24 0.66 5.67
C VAL A 47 -11.44 -0.71 6.36
N PRO A 48 -12.67 -1.16 6.62
CA PRO A 48 -13.95 -0.50 6.28
C PRO A 48 -14.52 0.38 7.40
N ILE A 49 -13.73 0.82 8.36
CA ILE A 49 -14.19 1.49 9.58
C ILE A 49 -13.89 2.98 9.50
N LEU A 50 -14.90 3.79 9.87
CA LEU A 50 -14.78 5.23 9.99
C LEU A 50 -14.77 5.62 11.48
N PHE A 51 -13.79 6.44 11.87
CA PHE A 51 -13.63 6.96 13.23
C PHE A 51 -13.76 8.48 13.19
N PHE A 52 -14.80 9.02 13.83
CA PHE A 52 -14.91 10.45 14.03
C PHE A 52 -14.04 10.92 15.22
N GLU A 53 -13.63 12.18 15.21
CA GLU A 53 -12.76 12.74 16.25
C GLU A 53 -13.22 12.39 17.67
N ASN A 54 -14.53 12.47 17.92
CA ASN A 54 -15.12 12.19 19.24
C ASN A 54 -15.17 10.69 19.59
N ASP A 55 -14.99 9.81 18.63
CA ASP A 55 -14.96 8.35 18.86
C ASP A 55 -13.55 7.88 19.25
N ILE A 56 -12.52 8.72 19.09
CA ILE A 56 -11.13 8.41 19.33
C ILE A 56 -10.69 8.88 20.71
N SER A 57 -10.28 7.96 21.58
CA SER A 57 -9.69 8.29 22.88
C SER A 57 -8.19 8.47 22.83
N ASN A 58 -7.50 7.74 21.94
CA ASN A 58 -6.07 7.82 21.74
C ASN A 58 -5.71 7.36 20.33
N ILE A 59 -4.69 7.99 19.76
CA ILE A 59 -4.10 7.59 18.48
C ILE A 59 -2.58 7.64 18.58
N VAL A 60 -1.92 6.61 18.09
CA VAL A 60 -0.47 6.47 18.09
C VAL A 60 -0.02 6.12 16.69
N SER A 61 0.90 6.90 16.12
CA SER A 61 1.58 6.52 14.89
C SER A 61 2.45 5.29 15.15
N LEU A 62 2.32 4.30 14.30
CA LEU A 62 3.10 3.06 14.35
C LEU A 62 4.32 3.09 13.44
N GLU A 63 4.52 4.18 12.70
CA GLU A 63 5.65 4.34 11.78
C GLU A 63 7.01 4.31 12.51
N ASP A 64 7.03 4.74 13.77
CA ASP A 64 8.22 4.73 14.62
C ASP A 64 8.38 3.47 15.48
N VAL A 65 7.46 2.50 15.35
CA VAL A 65 7.45 1.29 16.14
C VAL A 65 7.98 0.12 15.32
N ASN A 66 9.03 -0.52 15.82
CA ASN A 66 9.55 -1.75 15.22
C ASN A 66 8.47 -2.85 15.27
N GLY A 67 8.12 -3.41 14.12
CA GLY A 67 7.11 -4.45 14.00
C GLY A 67 5.67 -3.95 14.23
N PRO A 68 5.19 -3.00 13.46
CA PRO A 68 3.97 -2.25 13.77
C PRO A 68 2.71 -3.10 13.82
N TYR A 69 2.67 -4.24 13.19
CA TYR A 69 1.39 -4.95 12.97
C TYR A 69 1.39 -6.40 13.42
N GLY A 70 2.40 -6.89 14.07
CA GLY A 70 2.47 -8.27 14.56
C GLY A 70 2.36 -9.38 13.48
N HIS A 71 1.82 -9.07 12.33
CA HIS A 71 1.65 -9.97 11.19
C HIS A 71 2.48 -9.57 9.96
N PHE A 72 3.12 -8.40 10.00
CA PHE A 72 4.13 -8.02 9.02
C PHE A 72 5.53 -8.20 9.58
N SER A 73 6.48 -8.44 8.70
CA SER A 73 7.88 -8.64 9.07
C SER A 73 8.47 -7.39 9.72
N GLU A 74 9.13 -7.55 10.87
CA GLU A 74 9.91 -6.47 11.50
C GLU A 74 10.98 -5.89 10.55
N LYS A 75 11.42 -6.69 9.57
CA LYS A 75 12.42 -6.29 8.57
C LYS A 75 11.92 -5.20 7.64
N TYR A 76 10.66 -5.24 7.26
CA TYR A 76 10.08 -4.34 6.25
C TYR A 76 9.02 -3.40 6.83
N GLY A 77 8.30 -3.84 7.86
CA GLY A 77 7.29 -3.04 8.54
C GLY A 77 6.24 -2.47 7.57
N LEU A 78 6.13 -1.16 7.57
CA LEU A 78 5.15 -0.43 6.77
C LEU A 78 5.32 -0.63 5.26
N LEU A 79 6.55 -0.80 4.78
CA LEU A 79 6.81 -1.06 3.35
C LEU A 79 6.13 -2.35 2.88
N GLU A 80 6.23 -3.42 3.68
CA GLU A 80 5.59 -4.70 3.39
C GLU A 80 4.07 -4.56 3.33
N MET A 81 3.51 -3.88 4.32
CA MET A 81 2.08 -3.63 4.36
C MET A 81 1.60 -2.83 3.14
N LYS A 82 2.23 -1.71 2.83
CA LYS A 82 1.87 -0.88 1.67
C LYS A 82 1.99 -1.66 0.36
N CYS A 83 3.06 -2.44 0.19
CA CYS A 83 3.24 -3.30 -0.97
C CYS A 83 2.11 -4.32 -1.12
N LEU A 84 1.69 -4.93 0.00
CA LEU A 84 0.61 -5.92 0.00
C LEU A 84 -0.78 -5.31 -0.13
N LEU A 85 -1.02 -4.10 0.38
CA LEU A 85 -2.33 -3.46 0.33
C LEU A 85 -2.56 -2.69 -0.99
N TRP A 86 -1.59 -1.90 -1.42
CA TRP A 86 -1.75 -1.01 -2.58
C TRP A 86 -1.20 -1.58 -3.89
N GLY A 87 -0.49 -2.69 -3.82
CA GLY A 87 -0.08 -3.44 -5.00
C GLY A 87 0.80 -2.63 -5.96
N THR A 88 0.47 -2.70 -7.26
CA THR A 88 1.28 -2.14 -8.34
C THR A 88 1.54 -0.64 -8.20
N ASP A 89 0.56 0.14 -7.81
CA ASP A 89 0.68 1.61 -7.74
C ASP A 89 1.72 2.05 -6.72
N PHE A 90 1.75 1.40 -5.56
CA PHE A 90 2.78 1.68 -4.56
C PHE A 90 4.16 1.18 -4.97
N ILE A 91 4.25 0.03 -5.64
CA ILE A 91 5.51 -0.50 -6.17
C ILE A 91 6.10 0.48 -7.20
N GLU A 92 5.25 1.02 -8.09
CA GLU A 92 5.66 2.02 -9.08
C GLU A 92 6.20 3.29 -8.41
N GLU A 93 5.49 3.83 -7.41
CA GLU A 93 5.94 5.01 -6.67
C GLU A 93 7.35 4.83 -6.09
N VAL A 94 7.63 3.66 -5.51
CA VAL A 94 8.96 3.38 -4.97
C VAL A 94 10.03 3.24 -6.07
N PHE A 95 9.70 2.59 -7.18
CA PHE A 95 10.66 2.39 -8.28
C PHE A 95 10.97 3.70 -9.02
N ASP A 96 10.04 4.65 -9.03
CA ASP A 96 10.21 5.98 -9.63
C ASP A 96 10.89 6.98 -8.68
N SER A 97 11.10 6.61 -7.41
CA SER A 97 11.68 7.51 -6.40
C SER A 97 13.16 7.87 -6.62
N GLU A 98 13.85 7.18 -7.53
CA GLU A 98 15.32 7.29 -7.74
C GLU A 98 16.17 7.00 -6.47
N ASP A 99 15.57 6.44 -5.42
CA ASP A 99 16.25 6.05 -4.18
C ASP A 99 16.61 4.56 -4.22
N ASP A 100 17.85 4.28 -4.57
CA ASP A 100 18.36 2.91 -4.69
C ASP A 100 18.19 2.08 -3.40
N GLU A 101 18.24 2.69 -2.24
CA GLU A 101 18.07 1.98 -0.97
C GLU A 101 16.62 1.55 -0.78
N GLN A 102 15.66 2.43 -1.08
CA GLN A 102 14.24 2.09 -1.06
C GLN A 102 13.88 1.07 -2.12
N ILE A 103 14.41 1.21 -3.33
CA ILE A 103 14.21 0.25 -4.42
C ILE A 103 14.72 -1.14 -4.03
N LEU A 104 15.93 -1.25 -3.50
CA LEU A 104 16.49 -2.52 -3.03
C LEU A 104 15.66 -3.14 -1.91
N ARG A 105 15.18 -2.31 -0.99
CA ARG A 105 14.34 -2.75 0.10
C ARG A 105 12.98 -3.27 -0.39
N MET A 106 12.40 -2.63 -1.41
CA MET A 106 11.16 -3.08 -2.06
C MET A 106 11.38 -4.41 -2.78
N LEU A 107 12.44 -4.54 -3.59
CA LEU A 107 12.76 -5.78 -4.29
C LEU A 107 12.96 -6.95 -3.33
N ASP A 108 13.61 -6.71 -2.20
CA ASP A 108 13.84 -7.71 -1.14
C ASP A 108 12.52 -8.10 -0.46
N CYS A 109 11.66 -7.12 -0.16
CA CYS A 109 10.31 -7.34 0.38
C CYS A 109 9.44 -8.17 -0.57
N MET A 110 9.44 -7.85 -1.86
CA MET A 110 8.69 -8.60 -2.87
C MET A 110 9.18 -10.05 -3.01
N LYS A 111 10.49 -10.30 -2.87
CA LYS A 111 11.04 -11.65 -2.92
C LYS A 111 10.66 -12.48 -1.69
N ASP A 112 10.71 -11.88 -0.51
CA ASP A 112 10.33 -12.56 0.74
C ASP A 112 8.83 -12.85 0.78
N ASN A 113 8.00 -11.97 0.21
CA ASN A 113 6.54 -12.09 0.16
C ASN A 113 6.03 -12.58 -1.21
N PHE A 114 6.87 -13.24 -1.99
CA PHE A 114 6.58 -13.57 -3.38
C PHE A 114 5.28 -14.34 -3.56
N GLN A 115 4.99 -15.32 -2.72
CA GLN A 115 3.76 -16.10 -2.83
C GLN A 115 2.53 -15.22 -2.60
N SER A 116 2.54 -14.40 -1.55
CA SER A 116 1.44 -13.49 -1.24
C SER A 116 1.18 -12.45 -2.35
N LEU A 117 2.24 -12.00 -3.03
CA LEU A 117 2.12 -11.12 -4.18
C LEU A 117 1.54 -11.85 -5.40
N MET A 118 1.97 -13.09 -5.64
CA MET A 118 1.49 -13.89 -6.78
C MET A 118 0.03 -14.35 -6.59
N ASP A 119 -0.40 -14.60 -5.37
CA ASP A 119 -1.80 -14.94 -5.05
C ASP A 119 -2.77 -13.77 -5.39
N ARG A 120 -2.24 -12.56 -5.48
CA ARG A 120 -2.96 -11.33 -5.84
C ARG A 120 -2.65 -10.86 -7.26
N ALA A 121 -1.89 -11.64 -8.00
CA ALA A 121 -1.46 -11.26 -9.33
C ALA A 121 -2.60 -11.34 -10.34
N VAL A 122 -2.74 -10.29 -11.14
CA VAL A 122 -3.66 -10.21 -12.27
C VAL A 122 -2.84 -10.20 -13.55
N SER A 123 -3.21 -11.07 -14.49
CA SER A 123 -2.53 -11.12 -15.78
C SER A 123 -2.79 -9.85 -16.60
N GLY A 124 -1.74 -9.33 -17.23
CA GLY A 124 -1.82 -8.17 -18.11
C GLY A 124 -1.50 -6.84 -17.45
N MET A 125 -2.06 -5.77 -18.00
CA MET A 125 -1.86 -4.39 -17.56
C MET A 125 -3.13 -3.84 -16.91
N ALA A 126 -2.98 -2.85 -16.05
CA ALA A 126 -4.10 -2.14 -15.45
C ALA A 126 -5.04 -1.61 -16.57
N PRO A 127 -6.37 -1.75 -16.42
CA PRO A 127 -7.33 -1.37 -17.47
C PRO A 127 -7.19 0.08 -17.96
N TRP A 128 -6.97 1.02 -17.05
CA TRP A 128 -6.77 2.44 -17.36
C TRP A 128 -5.48 2.71 -18.16
N ARG A 129 -4.47 1.86 -18.07
CA ARG A 129 -3.22 1.97 -18.84
C ARG A 129 -3.28 1.25 -20.18
N SER A 130 -4.15 0.26 -20.30
CA SER A 130 -4.41 -0.43 -21.58
C SER A 130 -5.33 0.34 -22.52
N GLY A 131 -5.87 1.49 -22.09
CA GLY A 131 -6.82 2.28 -22.87
C GLY A 131 -8.21 1.64 -22.99
N ILE A 132 -8.48 0.60 -22.22
CA ILE A 132 -9.81 -0.01 -22.15
C ILE A 132 -10.67 0.86 -21.23
N SER A 133 -11.76 1.43 -21.77
CA SER A 133 -12.75 2.13 -20.97
C SER A 133 -13.45 1.14 -20.06
N MET A 134 -13.28 1.28 -18.77
CA MET A 134 -14.08 0.53 -17.80
C MET A 134 -15.51 1.05 -17.86
N SER A 135 -16.47 0.18 -18.13
CA SER A 135 -17.87 0.49 -17.88
C SER A 135 -18.08 0.51 -16.36
N GLU A 136 -18.71 1.57 -15.88
CA GLU A 136 -19.05 1.77 -14.47
C GLU A 136 -20.02 0.66 -13.99
N SER A 137 -19.45 -0.50 -13.64
CA SER A 137 -20.16 -1.57 -12.95
C SER A 137 -19.22 -2.15 -11.93
N ASP A 138 -19.02 -1.39 -10.85
CA ASP A 138 -18.04 -1.91 -9.95
C ASP A 138 -18.15 -1.57 -8.54
N ASP A 139 -19.07 -2.28 -7.92
CA ASP A 139 -19.18 -2.45 -6.49
C ASP A 139 -18.27 -3.60 -5.98
N ASP A 140 -17.10 -3.80 -6.57
CA ASP A 140 -16.12 -4.76 -6.03
C ASP A 140 -14.91 -3.98 -5.51
N GLU A 141 -15.15 -3.24 -4.44
CA GLU A 141 -14.12 -2.66 -3.59
C GLU A 141 -13.34 -3.80 -2.89
N SER A 142 -12.51 -4.50 -3.65
CA SER A 142 -11.47 -5.29 -3.02
C SER A 142 -10.47 -4.30 -2.42
N GLU A 143 -10.48 -4.17 -1.10
CA GLU A 143 -9.65 -3.27 -0.27
C GLU A 143 -8.15 -3.40 -0.50
N GLN A 144 -7.72 -4.23 -1.44
CA GLN A 144 -6.33 -4.54 -1.70
C GLN A 144 -6.02 -4.32 -3.18
N GLY A 145 -5.14 -3.38 -3.47
CA GLY A 145 -4.69 -3.10 -4.82
C GLY A 145 -4.13 -4.36 -5.51
N PRO A 146 -4.58 -4.66 -6.74
CA PRO A 146 -4.08 -5.81 -7.48
C PRO A 146 -2.62 -5.62 -7.90
N VAL A 147 -1.91 -6.73 -8.08
CA VAL A 147 -0.57 -6.74 -8.68
C VAL A 147 -0.72 -7.10 -10.16
N TYR A 148 -0.63 -6.10 -11.03
CA TYR A 148 -0.68 -6.31 -12.48
C TYR A 148 0.67 -6.80 -13.00
N LEU A 149 0.75 -8.06 -13.39
CA LEU A 149 2.01 -8.69 -13.84
C LEU A 149 2.65 -7.98 -15.04
N GLY A 150 1.83 -7.48 -15.97
CA GLY A 150 2.34 -6.75 -17.12
C GLY A 150 2.97 -5.39 -16.77
N GLU A 151 2.46 -4.71 -15.74
CA GLU A 151 3.07 -3.48 -15.22
C GLU A 151 4.34 -3.79 -14.44
N LEU A 152 4.28 -4.79 -13.57
CA LEU A 152 5.43 -5.22 -12.78
C LEU A 152 6.60 -5.66 -13.67
N ASP A 153 6.33 -6.46 -14.70
CA ASP A 153 7.35 -6.87 -15.70
C ASP A 153 8.00 -5.65 -16.36
N LYS A 154 7.20 -4.67 -16.76
CA LYS A 154 7.65 -3.44 -17.39
C LYS A 154 8.53 -2.59 -16.46
N MET A 155 8.11 -2.42 -15.20
CA MET A 155 8.88 -1.69 -14.20
C MET A 155 10.21 -2.37 -13.90
N LEU A 156 10.22 -3.68 -13.69
CA LEU A 156 11.44 -4.44 -13.43
C LEU A 156 12.39 -4.41 -14.62
N ASN A 157 11.90 -4.53 -15.85
CA ASN A 157 12.71 -4.38 -17.06
C ASN A 157 13.28 -2.96 -17.20
N THR A 158 12.55 -1.94 -16.74
CA THR A 158 13.05 -0.56 -16.70
C THR A 158 14.23 -0.43 -15.72
N LEU A 159 14.11 -1.00 -14.52
CA LEU A 159 15.20 -1.03 -13.54
C LEU A 159 16.43 -1.76 -14.10
N VAL A 160 16.25 -2.92 -14.72
CA VAL A 160 17.35 -3.69 -15.33
C VAL A 160 18.06 -2.89 -16.43
N LYS A 161 17.32 -2.11 -17.20
CA LYS A 161 17.86 -1.38 -18.34
C LYS A 161 18.53 -0.04 -17.98
N TYR A 162 17.99 0.64 -16.99
CA TYR A 162 18.36 2.05 -16.74
C TYR A 162 18.98 2.31 -15.37
N SER A 163 18.87 1.39 -14.40
CA SER A 163 19.55 1.58 -13.12
C SER A 163 21.06 1.56 -13.28
N GLY A 164 21.72 2.54 -12.67
CA GLY A 164 23.18 2.58 -12.54
C GLY A 164 23.73 1.73 -11.40
N ASN A 165 22.86 1.07 -10.62
CA ASN A 165 23.23 0.28 -9.46
C ASN A 165 23.19 -1.22 -9.78
N ASP A 166 24.37 -1.86 -9.83
CA ASP A 166 24.50 -3.29 -10.16
C ASP A 166 23.69 -4.21 -9.22
N LYS A 167 23.46 -3.80 -7.96
CA LYS A 167 22.63 -4.57 -7.02
C LYS A 167 21.17 -4.51 -7.42
N VAL A 168 20.65 -3.32 -7.75
CA VAL A 168 19.27 -3.15 -8.22
C VAL A 168 19.04 -3.98 -9.47
N VAL A 169 19.96 -3.90 -10.45
CA VAL A 169 19.88 -4.68 -11.69
C VAL A 169 19.82 -6.18 -11.40
N LYS A 170 20.69 -6.67 -10.53
CA LYS A 170 20.72 -8.09 -10.15
C LYS A 170 19.40 -8.52 -9.49
N GLU A 171 18.97 -7.80 -8.46
CA GLU A 171 17.77 -8.16 -7.70
C GLU A 171 16.50 -8.10 -8.55
N ALA A 172 16.39 -7.09 -9.45
CA ALA A 172 15.30 -7.00 -10.41
C ALA A 172 15.30 -8.15 -11.43
N THR A 173 16.50 -8.55 -11.91
CA THR A 173 16.65 -9.70 -12.82
C THR A 173 16.24 -11.00 -12.15
N ASP A 174 16.65 -11.22 -10.91
CA ASP A 174 16.30 -12.41 -10.14
C ASP A 174 14.77 -12.50 -9.90
N LEU A 175 14.11 -11.36 -9.63
CA LEU A 175 12.65 -11.30 -9.45
C LEU A 175 11.91 -11.57 -10.76
N LEU A 176 12.35 -11.00 -11.90
CA LEU A 176 11.82 -11.30 -13.23
C LEU A 176 11.88 -12.80 -13.56
N ALA A 177 13.02 -13.42 -13.26
CA ALA A 177 13.19 -14.85 -13.49
C ALA A 177 12.20 -15.69 -12.65
N ARG A 178 11.95 -15.29 -11.39
CA ARG A 178 10.96 -15.95 -10.52
C ARG A 178 9.52 -15.79 -11.03
N ILE A 179 9.15 -14.58 -11.47
CA ILE A 179 7.81 -14.31 -12.05
C ILE A 179 7.61 -15.20 -13.28
N SER A 180 8.60 -15.22 -14.19
CA SER A 180 8.53 -16.04 -15.41
C SER A 180 8.47 -17.54 -15.17
N ALA A 181 9.00 -18.02 -14.04
CA ALA A 181 8.96 -19.43 -13.66
C ALA A 181 7.70 -19.83 -12.90
N GLY A 182 7.00 -18.88 -12.29
CA GLY A 182 5.78 -19.09 -11.51
C GLY A 182 4.48 -18.76 -12.25
N ALA A 183 4.59 -18.15 -13.44
CA ALA A 183 3.50 -17.89 -14.38
C ALA A 183 3.38 -19.06 -15.40
#